data_e9a8c8e31633a8cc60f319e0c0e45301
#
_entry.id   e9a8c8e31633a8cc60f319e0c0e45301
#
_cell.length_a   1.000
_cell.length_b   1.000
_cell.length_c   1.000
_cell.angle_alpha   90.00
_cell.angle_beta   90.00
_cell.angle_gamma   90.00
#
_symmetry.space_group_name_H-M   'P 1'
#
loop_
_entity.id
_entity.type
_entity.pdbx_description
1 polymer ?
#
loop_
_entity_poly.entity_id
_entity_poly.type
_entity_poly.pdbx_seq_one_letter_code
_entity_poly.pdbx_strand_id
1 'polypeptide(L)'
;ILTGITTTGTPHIGNYLGAIKPALELSGPETESYFFLADYHALIKQTDPALIQSSVKDIALAWLASGLDTEHSNFYRQSDIPEVHELTWVLTCSAAKGLLNRAHAYKAVVAENISNDADEDKAINMGLFSYPVLMAADILIFNATHVPVGPDQAQHLEMARDIAGKFNHTYKSTFVLPEALIQNEVSVPGLDGRKMSKSYKNIIPFLCTEKVLQKAISRIITNSLE
;
A
#
# COMPACT_ATOMS: atom_id res chain seq x y z
N ILE A 1 -11.66 -2.58 -10.20
CA ILE A 1 -10.63 -1.84 -9.44
C ILE A 1 -9.85 -2.77 -8.53
N LEU A 2 -8.60 -2.39 -8.20
CA LEU A 2 -7.78 -3.15 -7.25
C LEU A 2 -7.09 -2.19 -6.27
N THR A 3 -7.16 -2.48 -4.97
CA THR A 3 -6.49 -1.71 -3.92
C THR A 3 -5.99 -2.62 -2.81
N GLY A 4 -4.73 -2.43 -2.40
CA GLY A 4 -4.13 -3.13 -1.28
C GLY A 4 -3.68 -2.19 -0.16
N ILE A 5 -3.74 -2.67 1.08
CA ILE A 5 -3.17 -1.98 2.24
C ILE A 5 -2.09 -2.85 2.87
N THR A 6 -0.89 -2.27 2.99
CA THR A 6 0.24 -2.94 3.65
C THR A 6 -0.03 -3.15 5.14
N THR A 7 0.14 -4.38 5.61
CA THR A 7 -0.20 -4.79 6.97
C THR A 7 0.92 -4.47 7.97
N THR A 8 1.12 -3.18 8.23
CA THR A 8 2.16 -2.67 9.13
C THR A 8 1.55 -1.91 10.32
N GLY A 9 1.22 -2.66 11.38
CA GLY A 9 0.71 -2.13 12.65
C GLY A 9 -0.76 -1.67 12.60
N THR A 10 -1.25 -1.15 13.72
CA THR A 10 -2.66 -0.79 13.91
C THR A 10 -3.11 0.32 12.95
N PRO A 11 -4.28 0.17 12.30
CA PRO A 11 -4.84 1.20 11.45
C PRO A 11 -5.24 2.44 12.27
N HIS A 12 -5.18 3.60 11.63
CA HIS A 12 -5.60 4.88 12.22
C HIS A 12 -6.55 5.62 11.28
N ILE A 13 -7.20 6.67 11.79
CA ILE A 13 -8.18 7.46 11.03
C ILE A 13 -7.61 7.94 9.68
N GLY A 14 -6.33 8.26 9.61
CA GLY A 14 -5.67 8.62 8.34
C GLY A 14 -5.69 7.49 7.30
N ASN A 15 -5.56 6.22 7.73
CA ASN A 15 -5.69 5.09 6.80
C ASN A 15 -7.14 4.92 6.30
N TYR A 16 -8.11 5.14 7.19
CA TYR A 16 -9.51 5.11 6.80
C TYR A 16 -9.85 6.19 5.76
N LEU A 17 -9.52 7.44 6.05
CA LEU A 17 -9.85 8.57 5.18
C LEU A 17 -9.03 8.61 3.89
N GLY A 18 -7.77 8.15 3.94
CA GLY A 18 -6.86 8.23 2.80
C GLY A 18 -6.85 7.00 1.89
N ALA A 19 -7.38 5.85 2.35
CA ALA A 19 -7.33 4.62 1.56
C ALA A 19 -8.66 3.84 1.59
N ILE A 20 -9.17 3.48 2.78
CA ILE A 20 -10.34 2.59 2.88
C ILE A 20 -11.60 3.27 2.34
N LYS A 21 -11.93 4.46 2.84
CA LYS A 21 -13.14 5.18 2.43
C LYS A 21 -13.16 5.48 0.93
N PRO A 22 -12.12 6.05 0.31
CA PRO A 22 -12.13 6.28 -1.14
C PRO A 22 -12.26 4.99 -1.97
N ALA A 23 -11.67 3.89 -1.52
CA ALA A 23 -11.79 2.61 -2.20
C ALA A 23 -13.21 2.05 -2.14
N LEU A 24 -13.87 2.17 -0.97
CA LEU A 24 -15.27 1.77 -0.81
C LEU A 24 -16.23 2.64 -1.64
N GLU A 25 -15.97 3.94 -1.75
CA GLU A 25 -16.77 4.86 -2.59
C GLU A 25 -16.65 4.56 -4.09
N LEU A 26 -15.56 3.93 -4.53
CA LEU A 26 -15.35 3.50 -5.91
C LEU A 26 -15.91 2.10 -6.18
N SER A 27 -16.20 1.32 -5.15
CA SER A 27 -16.79 -0.01 -5.28
C SER A 27 -18.31 0.08 -5.41
N GLY A 28 -18.89 -0.93 -6.05
CA GLY A 28 -20.34 -1.04 -6.19
C GLY A 28 -20.72 -2.23 -7.05
N PRO A 29 -22.01 -2.55 -7.18
CA PRO A 29 -22.47 -3.76 -7.88
C PRO A 29 -22.07 -3.83 -9.36
N GLU A 30 -21.80 -2.68 -9.99
CA GLU A 30 -21.34 -2.58 -11.38
C GLU A 30 -19.80 -2.59 -11.50
N THR A 31 -19.07 -2.63 -10.36
CA THR A 31 -17.61 -2.54 -10.35
C THR A 31 -17.02 -3.81 -9.75
N GLU A 32 -16.32 -4.60 -10.55
CA GLU A 32 -15.55 -5.72 -10.04
C GLU A 32 -14.39 -5.20 -9.19
N SER A 33 -14.46 -5.45 -7.88
CA SER A 33 -13.57 -4.86 -6.88
C SER A 33 -12.73 -5.92 -6.18
N TYR A 34 -11.43 -5.67 -6.12
CA TYR A 34 -10.44 -6.50 -5.45
C TYR A 34 -9.75 -5.68 -4.36
N PHE A 35 -9.92 -6.09 -3.10
CA PHE A 35 -9.30 -5.46 -1.96
C PHE A 35 -8.44 -6.46 -1.21
N PHE A 36 -7.20 -6.10 -0.91
CA PHE A 36 -6.32 -7.07 -0.30
C PHE A 36 -5.46 -6.53 0.83
N LEU A 37 -5.11 -7.43 1.73
CA LEU A 37 -4.19 -7.22 2.83
C LEU A 37 -2.79 -7.59 2.35
N ALA A 38 -1.95 -6.59 2.13
CA ALA A 38 -0.63 -6.74 1.52
C ALA A 38 0.41 -7.20 2.55
N ASP A 39 0.28 -8.45 3.01
CA ASP A 39 1.11 -9.04 4.06
C ASP A 39 2.52 -9.40 3.57
N TYR A 40 2.70 -9.76 2.30
CA TYR A 40 4.03 -9.93 1.73
C TYR A 40 4.78 -8.59 1.59
N HIS A 41 4.11 -7.52 1.21
CA HIS A 41 4.73 -6.19 1.21
C HIS A 41 5.16 -5.73 2.61
N ALA A 42 4.49 -6.21 3.66
CA ALA A 42 4.88 -5.91 5.04
C ALA A 42 6.26 -6.46 5.40
N LEU A 43 6.67 -7.60 4.82
CA LEU A 43 7.97 -8.24 5.07
C LEU A 43 9.17 -7.36 4.71
N ILE A 44 9.00 -6.35 3.87
CA ILE A 44 10.07 -5.41 3.50
C ILE A 44 10.64 -4.71 4.73
N LYS A 45 9.79 -4.38 5.70
CA LYS A 45 10.15 -3.58 6.88
C LYS A 45 9.82 -4.27 8.22
N GLN A 46 8.94 -5.26 8.21
CA GLN A 46 8.49 -5.94 9.42
C GLN A 46 8.98 -7.40 9.43
N THR A 47 9.75 -7.75 10.47
CA THR A 47 10.32 -9.07 10.63
C THR A 47 9.67 -9.89 11.75
N ASP A 48 8.80 -9.29 12.56
CA ASP A 48 8.07 -9.97 13.62
C ASP A 48 6.75 -10.58 13.07
N PRO A 49 6.65 -11.92 13.01
CA PRO A 49 5.45 -12.59 12.48
C PRO A 49 4.18 -12.29 13.28
N ALA A 50 4.29 -12.11 14.61
CA ALA A 50 3.14 -11.83 15.46
C ALA A 50 2.57 -10.44 15.16
N LEU A 51 3.44 -9.46 14.91
CA LEU A 51 3.01 -8.11 14.50
C LEU A 51 2.38 -8.10 13.10
N ILE A 52 2.89 -8.88 12.16
CA ILE A 52 2.27 -9.01 10.83
C ILE A 52 0.88 -9.62 10.97
N GLN A 53 0.73 -10.73 11.69
CA GLN A 53 -0.55 -11.40 11.89
C GLN A 53 -1.58 -10.52 12.60
N SER A 54 -1.18 -9.81 13.65
CA SER A 54 -2.08 -8.87 14.33
C SER A 54 -2.50 -7.71 13.42
N SER A 55 -1.57 -7.19 12.61
CA SER A 55 -1.87 -6.12 11.65
C SER A 55 -2.83 -6.56 10.55
N VAL A 56 -2.67 -7.79 10.02
CA VAL A 56 -3.62 -8.39 9.07
C VAL A 56 -5.02 -8.38 9.64
N LYS A 57 -5.17 -8.87 10.89
CA LYS A 57 -6.46 -8.92 11.57
C LYS A 57 -7.05 -7.53 11.80
N ASP A 58 -6.26 -6.60 12.33
CA ASP A 58 -6.72 -5.25 12.66
C ASP A 58 -7.16 -4.48 11.39
N ILE A 59 -6.42 -4.62 10.28
CA ILE A 59 -6.77 -3.96 9.03
C ILE A 59 -7.98 -4.63 8.38
N ALA A 60 -8.09 -5.96 8.45
CA ALA A 60 -9.30 -6.65 7.99
C ALA A 60 -10.55 -6.17 8.73
N LEU A 61 -10.46 -6.07 10.07
CA LEU A 61 -11.55 -5.54 10.88
C LEU A 61 -11.88 -4.08 10.52
N ALA A 62 -10.88 -3.26 10.21
CA ALA A 62 -11.11 -1.89 9.78
C ALA A 62 -11.89 -1.81 8.47
N TRP A 63 -11.57 -2.64 7.48
CA TRP A 63 -12.32 -2.71 6.21
C TRP A 63 -13.77 -3.13 6.44
N LEU A 64 -14.00 -4.24 7.17
CA LEU A 64 -15.33 -4.77 7.44
C LEU A 64 -16.18 -3.79 8.24
N ALA A 65 -15.62 -3.18 9.30
CA ALA A 65 -16.31 -2.18 10.11
C ALA A 65 -16.61 -0.89 9.35
N SER A 66 -15.87 -0.60 8.27
CA SER A 66 -16.12 0.55 7.40
C SER A 66 -17.22 0.31 6.35
N GLY A 67 -17.82 -0.88 6.33
CA GLY A 67 -18.91 -1.21 5.43
C GLY A 67 -18.47 -1.85 4.11
N LEU A 68 -17.34 -2.58 4.11
CA LEU A 68 -16.95 -3.38 2.95
C LEU A 68 -18.06 -4.39 2.62
N ASP A 69 -18.57 -4.32 1.39
CA ASP A 69 -19.52 -5.28 0.85
C ASP A 69 -18.78 -6.53 0.37
N THR A 70 -18.85 -7.59 1.17
CA THR A 70 -18.18 -8.86 0.89
C THR A 70 -18.98 -9.75 -0.07
N GLU A 71 -20.20 -9.39 -0.43
CA GLU A 71 -21.00 -10.12 -1.43
C GLU A 71 -20.65 -9.67 -2.85
N HIS A 72 -20.26 -8.39 -3.02
CA HIS A 72 -19.94 -7.80 -4.31
C HIS A 72 -18.47 -7.41 -4.49
N SER A 73 -17.60 -7.71 -3.48
CA SER A 73 -16.17 -7.42 -3.54
C SER A 73 -15.35 -8.65 -3.18
N ASN A 74 -14.22 -8.83 -3.85
CA ASN A 74 -13.23 -9.83 -3.50
C ASN A 74 -12.31 -9.28 -2.42
N PHE A 75 -12.35 -9.85 -1.21
CA PHE A 75 -11.51 -9.43 -0.10
C PHE A 75 -10.62 -10.57 0.37
N TYR A 76 -9.29 -10.41 0.30
CA TYR A 76 -8.35 -11.50 0.54
C TYR A 76 -7.03 -11.02 1.15
N ARG A 77 -6.23 -11.94 1.68
CA ARG A 77 -4.82 -11.69 1.98
C ARG A 77 -3.99 -11.98 0.74
N GLN A 78 -2.98 -11.18 0.49
CA GLN A 78 -2.04 -11.40 -0.61
C GLN A 78 -1.44 -12.83 -0.54
N SER A 79 -1.12 -13.31 0.67
CA SER A 79 -0.59 -14.66 0.88
C SER A 79 -1.59 -15.80 0.64
N ASP A 80 -2.87 -15.52 0.44
CA ASP A 80 -3.85 -16.53 0.06
C ASP A 80 -3.81 -16.86 -1.44
N ILE A 81 -3.08 -16.06 -2.25
CA ILE A 81 -2.94 -16.22 -3.70
C ILE A 81 -1.46 -16.53 -4.03
N PRO A 82 -1.03 -17.79 -3.94
CA PRO A 82 0.37 -18.17 -4.20
C PRO A 82 0.83 -17.84 -5.63
N GLU A 83 -0.08 -17.78 -6.58
CA GLU A 83 0.17 -17.43 -7.98
C GLU A 83 0.74 -16.02 -8.15
N VAL A 84 0.51 -15.11 -7.20
CA VAL A 84 1.13 -13.79 -7.18
C VAL A 84 2.66 -13.91 -7.16
N HIS A 85 3.22 -14.87 -6.40
CA HIS A 85 4.66 -15.09 -6.37
C HIS A 85 5.19 -15.73 -7.64
N GLU A 86 4.44 -16.66 -8.23
CA GLU A 86 4.81 -17.27 -9.50
C GLU A 86 4.87 -16.19 -10.59
N LEU A 87 3.84 -15.34 -10.65
CA LEU A 87 3.80 -14.21 -11.58
C LEU A 87 4.92 -13.19 -11.27
N THR A 88 5.18 -12.89 -10.00
CA THR A 88 6.29 -12.00 -9.60
C THR A 88 7.62 -12.49 -10.17
N TRP A 89 7.90 -13.80 -10.10
CA TRP A 89 9.12 -14.34 -10.68
C TRP A 89 9.18 -14.16 -12.18
N VAL A 90 8.11 -14.49 -12.89
CA VAL A 90 7.99 -14.33 -14.34
C VAL A 90 8.22 -12.87 -14.76
N LEU A 91 7.58 -11.93 -14.07
CA LEU A 91 7.72 -10.51 -14.31
C LEU A 91 9.13 -9.99 -13.96
N THR A 92 9.74 -10.52 -12.89
CA THR A 92 11.14 -10.19 -12.53
C THR A 92 12.10 -10.54 -13.65
N CYS A 93 11.91 -11.67 -14.33
CA CYS A 93 12.71 -12.06 -15.48
C CYS A 93 12.49 -11.14 -16.70
N SER A 94 11.38 -10.42 -16.77
CA SER A 94 11.04 -9.49 -17.85
C SER A 94 11.39 -8.03 -17.50
N ALA A 95 11.43 -7.67 -16.21
CA ALA A 95 11.69 -6.32 -15.74
C ALA A 95 13.15 -5.91 -15.95
N ALA A 96 13.37 -4.72 -16.48
CA ALA A 96 14.72 -4.18 -16.60
C ALA A 96 15.22 -3.67 -15.24
N LYS A 97 16.45 -4.07 -14.83
CA LYS A 97 17.07 -3.57 -13.59
C LYS A 97 17.11 -2.04 -13.55
N GLY A 98 17.40 -1.38 -14.68
CA GLY A 98 17.42 0.07 -14.79
C GLY A 98 16.06 0.74 -14.53
N LEU A 99 14.94 0.04 -14.74
CA LEU A 99 13.61 0.50 -14.31
C LEU A 99 13.53 0.53 -12.80
N LEU A 100 13.89 -0.56 -12.13
CA LEU A 100 13.83 -0.68 -10.66
C LEU A 100 14.79 0.29 -9.95
N ASN A 101 15.95 0.55 -10.53
CA ASN A 101 16.89 1.55 -10.01
C ASN A 101 16.28 2.97 -9.90
N ARG A 102 15.19 3.26 -10.63
CA ARG A 102 14.50 4.55 -10.61
C ARG A 102 13.38 4.63 -9.58
N ALA A 103 13.05 3.53 -8.89
CA ALA A 103 12.00 3.50 -7.88
C ALA A 103 12.30 4.50 -6.75
N HIS A 104 11.33 5.34 -6.42
CA HIS A 104 11.52 6.45 -5.46
C HIS A 104 11.96 5.93 -4.09
N ALA A 105 11.37 4.87 -3.57
CA ALA A 105 11.71 4.34 -2.25
C ALA A 105 13.15 3.80 -2.21
N TYR A 106 13.60 3.09 -3.24
CA TYR A 106 14.99 2.63 -3.36
C TYR A 106 15.95 3.82 -3.40
N LYS A 107 15.70 4.78 -4.30
CA LYS A 107 16.54 5.98 -4.43
C LYS A 107 16.60 6.82 -3.15
N ALA A 108 15.49 6.90 -2.42
CA ALA A 108 15.46 7.67 -1.16
C ALA A 108 16.42 7.06 -0.12
N VAL A 109 16.43 5.73 0.02
CA VAL A 109 17.33 5.05 0.96
C VAL A 109 18.80 5.19 0.51
N VAL A 110 19.08 5.00 -0.78
CA VAL A 110 20.44 5.21 -1.31
C VAL A 110 20.90 6.65 -1.05
N ALA A 111 20.09 7.65 -1.34
CA ALA A 111 20.43 9.06 -1.11
C ALA A 111 20.66 9.36 0.38
N GLU A 112 19.86 8.78 1.27
CA GLU A 112 20.04 8.91 2.72
C GLU A 112 21.35 8.26 3.17
N ASN A 113 21.67 7.07 2.66
CA ASN A 113 22.94 6.39 2.98
C ASN A 113 24.15 7.21 2.53
N ILE A 114 24.13 7.73 1.32
CA ILE A 114 25.20 8.62 0.79
C ILE A 114 25.34 9.87 1.65
N SER A 115 24.21 10.50 2.03
CA SER A 115 24.23 11.72 2.86
C SER A 115 24.79 11.50 4.26
N ASN A 116 24.71 10.26 4.76
CA ASN A 116 25.24 9.83 6.05
C ASN A 116 26.64 9.18 5.96
N ASP A 117 27.32 9.30 4.82
CA ASP A 117 28.65 8.71 4.57
C ASP A 117 28.66 7.18 4.85
N ALA A 118 27.56 6.51 4.50
CA ALA A 118 27.37 5.07 4.66
C ALA A 118 27.45 4.35 3.31
N ASP A 119 27.61 3.03 3.33
CA ASP A 119 27.51 2.20 2.15
C ASP A 119 26.14 2.38 1.47
N GLU A 120 26.12 2.52 0.15
CA GLU A 120 24.89 2.77 -0.62
C GLU A 120 23.83 1.69 -0.39
N ASP A 121 24.25 0.44 -0.20
CA ASP A 121 23.38 -0.72 -0.02
C ASP A 121 23.01 -0.95 1.46
N LYS A 122 23.46 -0.12 2.40
CA LYS A 122 23.15 -0.27 3.81
C LYS A 122 21.63 -0.29 4.05
N ALA A 123 21.17 -1.34 4.76
CA ALA A 123 19.76 -1.58 5.09
C ALA A 123 18.82 -1.73 3.86
N ILE A 124 19.36 -1.94 2.67
CA ILE A 124 18.59 -2.25 1.48
C ILE A 124 18.53 -3.77 1.31
N ASN A 125 17.34 -4.35 1.48
CA ASN A 125 17.11 -5.75 1.16
C ASN A 125 16.49 -5.87 -0.26
N MET A 126 16.56 -7.09 -0.82
CA MET A 126 16.00 -7.35 -2.15
C MET A 126 14.49 -7.08 -2.24
N GLY A 127 13.74 -7.21 -1.13
CA GLY A 127 12.33 -6.85 -1.07
C GLY A 127 12.11 -5.37 -1.35
N LEU A 128 12.91 -4.47 -0.74
CA LEU A 128 12.84 -3.03 -1.00
C LEU A 128 13.19 -2.68 -2.46
N PHE A 129 14.12 -3.42 -3.07
CA PHE A 129 14.50 -3.19 -4.45
C PHE A 129 13.46 -3.72 -5.44
N SER A 130 12.86 -4.89 -5.17
CA SER A 130 12.01 -5.62 -6.11
C SER A 130 10.50 -5.49 -5.87
N TYR A 131 10.05 -4.86 -4.75
CA TYR A 131 8.61 -4.76 -4.48
C TYR A 131 7.78 -4.11 -5.61
N PRO A 132 8.31 -3.22 -6.48
CA PRO A 132 7.52 -2.74 -7.60
C PRO A 132 7.10 -3.85 -8.57
N VAL A 133 7.89 -4.93 -8.65
CA VAL A 133 7.51 -6.11 -9.46
C VAL A 133 6.42 -6.92 -8.78
N LEU A 134 6.51 -7.08 -7.45
CA LEU A 134 5.43 -7.71 -6.67
C LEU A 134 4.12 -6.92 -6.78
N MET A 135 4.18 -5.59 -6.67
CA MET A 135 3.00 -4.73 -6.89
C MET A 135 2.44 -4.86 -8.31
N ALA A 136 3.32 -4.95 -9.31
CA ALA A 136 2.88 -5.22 -10.69
C ALA A 136 2.16 -6.57 -10.79
N ALA A 137 2.66 -7.62 -10.12
CA ALA A 137 2.02 -8.93 -10.10
C ALA A 137 0.64 -8.88 -9.43
N ASP A 138 0.51 -8.19 -8.29
CA ASP A 138 -0.78 -8.00 -7.60
C ASP A 138 -1.85 -7.41 -8.54
N ILE A 139 -1.45 -6.43 -9.36
CA ILE A 139 -2.35 -5.72 -10.27
C ILE A 139 -2.66 -6.57 -11.52
N LEU A 140 -1.63 -7.16 -12.11
CA LEU A 140 -1.73 -7.81 -13.42
C LEU A 140 -2.36 -9.20 -13.35
N ILE A 141 -2.28 -9.90 -12.20
CA ILE A 141 -2.85 -11.23 -12.06
C ILE A 141 -4.38 -11.22 -12.24
N PHE A 142 -5.03 -10.13 -11.84
CA PHE A 142 -6.47 -9.93 -12.01
C PHE A 142 -6.83 -9.08 -13.24
N ASN A 143 -5.84 -8.69 -14.05
CA ASN A 143 -6.04 -7.73 -15.16
C ASN A 143 -6.81 -6.48 -14.71
N ALA A 144 -6.50 -5.95 -13.53
CA ALA A 144 -7.15 -4.77 -13.00
C ALA A 144 -6.98 -3.58 -13.96
N THR A 145 -8.08 -3.00 -14.39
CA THR A 145 -8.08 -1.88 -15.34
C THR A 145 -7.78 -0.55 -14.67
N HIS A 146 -8.21 -0.38 -13.41
CA HIS A 146 -8.07 0.86 -12.66
C HIS A 146 -7.54 0.58 -11.26
N VAL A 147 -6.57 1.38 -10.83
CA VAL A 147 -5.91 1.24 -9.53
C VAL A 147 -5.96 2.59 -8.81
N PRO A 148 -6.78 2.72 -7.76
CA PRO A 148 -6.78 3.91 -6.90
C PRO A 148 -5.43 4.04 -6.18
N VAL A 149 -4.73 5.14 -6.42
CA VAL A 149 -3.41 5.39 -5.84
C VAL A 149 -3.26 6.84 -5.39
N GLY A 150 -2.53 7.05 -4.32
CA GLY A 150 -2.02 8.38 -3.98
C GLY A 150 -0.96 8.85 -4.99
N PRO A 151 -0.67 10.16 -5.07
CA PRO A 151 0.35 10.71 -5.97
C PRO A 151 1.74 10.07 -5.80
N ASP A 152 2.08 9.66 -4.58
CA ASP A 152 3.35 9.00 -4.23
C ASP A 152 3.47 7.59 -4.82
N GLN A 153 2.35 6.93 -5.11
CA GLN A 153 2.29 5.59 -5.69
C GLN A 153 2.15 5.58 -7.22
N ALA A 154 1.89 6.73 -7.84
CA ALA A 154 1.70 6.83 -9.29
C ALA A 154 2.90 6.29 -10.08
N GLN A 155 4.13 6.53 -9.60
CA GLN A 155 5.33 6.00 -10.23
C GLN A 155 5.35 4.46 -10.27
N HIS A 156 4.93 3.81 -9.20
CA HIS A 156 4.92 2.34 -9.15
C HIS A 156 3.91 1.74 -10.13
N LEU A 157 2.80 2.43 -10.33
CA LEU A 157 1.82 2.02 -11.33
C LEU A 157 2.36 2.19 -12.76
N GLU A 158 3.08 3.29 -13.05
CA GLU A 158 3.77 3.42 -14.34
C GLU A 158 4.83 2.32 -14.53
N MET A 159 5.55 1.93 -13.48
CA MET A 159 6.47 0.79 -13.54
C MET A 159 5.73 -0.52 -13.84
N ALA A 160 4.54 -0.74 -13.26
CA ALA A 160 3.72 -1.92 -13.58
C ALA A 160 3.27 -1.91 -15.05
N ARG A 161 2.89 -0.74 -15.59
CA ARG A 161 2.56 -0.55 -17.01
C ARG A 161 3.75 -0.87 -17.91
N ASP A 162 4.95 -0.37 -17.58
CA ASP A 162 6.19 -0.64 -18.33
C ASP A 162 6.50 -2.14 -18.34
N ILE A 163 6.38 -2.81 -17.19
CA ILE A 163 6.59 -4.26 -17.05
C ILE A 163 5.58 -5.05 -17.90
N ALA A 164 4.29 -4.70 -17.79
CA ALA A 164 3.23 -5.34 -18.56
C ALA A 164 3.42 -5.12 -20.08
N GLY A 165 3.74 -3.90 -20.49
CA GLY A 165 4.01 -3.56 -21.89
C GLY A 165 5.20 -4.33 -22.44
N LYS A 166 6.28 -4.45 -21.67
CA LYS A 166 7.46 -5.26 -22.04
C LYS A 166 7.11 -6.74 -22.18
N PHE A 167 6.34 -7.28 -21.25
CA PHE A 167 5.89 -8.67 -21.29
C PHE A 167 5.02 -8.92 -22.52
N ASN A 168 4.00 -8.08 -22.74
CA ASN A 168 3.10 -8.18 -23.88
C ASN A 168 3.84 -8.11 -25.22
N HIS A 169 4.84 -7.24 -25.32
CA HIS A 169 5.67 -7.15 -26.53
C HIS A 169 6.56 -8.38 -26.75
N THR A 170 7.08 -8.96 -25.67
CA THR A 170 8.04 -10.07 -25.75
C THR A 170 7.37 -11.40 -26.07
N TYR A 171 6.19 -11.65 -25.51
CA TYR A 171 5.49 -12.93 -25.63
C TYR A 171 4.21 -12.80 -26.46
N LYS A 172 3.17 -12.25 -25.90
CA LYS A 172 1.91 -11.91 -26.57
C LYS A 172 1.11 -10.95 -25.70
N SER A 173 0.12 -10.28 -26.27
CA SER A 173 -0.83 -9.45 -25.49
C SER A 173 -1.58 -10.31 -24.47
N THR A 174 -1.18 -10.21 -23.22
CA THR A 174 -1.70 -10.99 -22.07
C THR A 174 -2.30 -10.08 -21.03
N PHE A 175 -1.59 -9.01 -20.67
CA PHE A 175 -1.98 -8.11 -19.58
C PHE A 175 -2.66 -6.84 -20.10
N VAL A 176 -3.71 -6.43 -19.41
CA VAL A 176 -4.28 -5.08 -19.55
C VAL A 176 -3.31 -4.07 -18.91
N LEU A 177 -3.08 -2.93 -19.55
CA LEU A 177 -2.29 -1.86 -18.95
C LEU A 177 -3.17 -1.07 -17.98
N PRO A 178 -2.91 -1.12 -16.66
CA PRO A 178 -3.75 -0.49 -15.66
C PRO A 178 -3.69 1.04 -15.75
N GLU A 179 -4.77 1.72 -15.38
CA GLU A 179 -4.87 3.18 -15.29
C GLU A 179 -4.90 3.63 -13.84
N ALA A 180 -4.20 4.73 -13.55
CA ALA A 180 -4.20 5.34 -12.23
C ALA A 180 -5.49 6.14 -11.99
N LEU A 181 -6.21 5.83 -10.93
CA LEU A 181 -7.21 6.72 -10.37
C LEU A 181 -6.52 7.51 -9.24
N ILE A 182 -5.98 8.67 -9.61
CA ILE A 182 -5.26 9.51 -8.64
C ILE A 182 -6.24 10.03 -7.60
N GLN A 183 -6.05 9.61 -6.37
CA GLN A 183 -6.81 10.09 -5.23
C GLN A 183 -6.18 11.36 -4.67
N ASN A 184 -7.02 12.34 -4.34
CA ASN A 184 -6.54 13.54 -3.64
C ASN A 184 -5.91 13.11 -2.31
N GLU A 185 -4.72 13.62 -2.02
CA GLU A 185 -4.06 13.34 -0.75
C GLU A 185 -4.86 13.96 0.40
N VAL A 186 -5.53 13.11 1.18
CA VAL A 186 -6.20 13.55 2.41
C VAL A 186 -5.15 13.61 3.52
N SER A 187 -4.59 14.79 3.74
CA SER A 187 -3.70 15.02 4.87
C SER A 187 -4.50 15.18 6.15
N VAL A 188 -4.56 14.13 6.95
CA VAL A 188 -5.23 14.17 8.26
C VAL A 188 -4.23 14.67 9.30
N PRO A 189 -4.53 15.77 10.02
CA PRO A 189 -3.68 16.22 11.10
C PRO A 189 -3.66 15.21 12.25
N GLY A 190 -2.48 14.93 12.78
CA GLY A 190 -2.29 14.11 13.97
C GLY A 190 -2.50 14.93 15.26
N LEU A 191 -2.29 14.29 16.40
CA LEU A 191 -2.48 14.90 17.72
C LEU A 191 -1.64 16.15 17.94
N ASP A 192 -0.54 16.30 17.22
CA ASP A 192 0.45 17.38 17.28
C ASP A 192 0.33 18.39 16.12
N GLY A 193 -0.76 18.32 15.34
CA GLY A 193 -1.00 19.18 14.18
C GLY A 193 -0.22 18.82 12.90
N ARG A 194 0.84 17.99 12.98
CA ARG A 194 1.53 17.45 11.80
C ARG A 194 0.70 16.39 11.13
N LYS A 195 1.04 16.00 9.88
CA LYS A 195 0.41 14.85 9.20
C LYS A 195 0.40 13.62 10.12
N MET A 196 -0.75 12.99 10.26
CA MET A 196 -0.92 11.80 11.09
C MET A 196 -0.04 10.66 10.59
N SER A 197 0.81 10.13 11.47
CA SER A 197 1.75 9.05 11.15
C SER A 197 2.11 8.23 12.39
N LYS A 198 2.24 6.91 12.20
CA LYS A 198 2.74 6.00 13.24
C LYS A 198 4.14 6.38 13.70
N SER A 199 4.99 6.83 12.78
CA SER A 199 6.37 7.26 13.08
C SER A 199 6.43 8.44 14.05
N TYR A 200 5.45 9.35 13.97
CA TYR A 200 5.34 10.51 14.87
C TYR A 200 4.58 10.22 16.17
N LYS A 201 4.03 9.00 16.32
CA LYS A 201 3.20 8.61 17.49
C LYS A 201 2.05 9.60 17.76
N ASN A 202 1.52 10.21 16.71
CA ASN A 202 0.48 11.24 16.75
C ASN A 202 -0.85 10.78 16.16
N ILE A 203 -1.06 9.45 16.11
CA ILE A 203 -2.24 8.83 15.49
C ILE A 203 -3.46 8.84 16.44
N ILE A 204 -4.64 8.87 15.84
CA ILE A 204 -5.90 8.46 16.46
C ILE A 204 -6.18 7.04 15.96
N PRO A 205 -6.09 6.01 16.81
CA PRO A 205 -6.30 4.63 16.39
C PRO A 205 -7.73 4.43 15.84
N PHE A 206 -7.84 3.69 14.76
CA PHE A 206 -9.13 3.22 14.27
C PHE A 206 -9.50 1.93 15.01
N LEU A 207 -10.75 1.72 15.40
CA LEU A 207 -11.18 0.57 16.20
C LEU A 207 -10.43 0.46 17.54
N CYS A 208 -10.55 1.48 18.38
CA CYS A 208 -10.01 1.46 19.73
C CYS A 208 -11.11 1.55 20.78
N THR A 209 -10.76 1.25 22.05
CA THR A 209 -11.70 1.43 23.16
C THR A 209 -11.99 2.90 23.39
N GLU A 210 -13.16 3.22 23.94
CA GLU A 210 -13.57 4.59 24.29
C GLU A 210 -12.52 5.32 25.13
N LYS A 211 -11.95 4.64 26.13
CA LYS A 211 -10.89 5.19 26.99
C LYS A 211 -9.63 5.60 26.18
N VAL A 212 -9.24 4.80 25.20
CA VAL A 212 -8.09 5.10 24.31
C VAL A 212 -8.43 6.28 23.41
N LEU A 213 -9.64 6.33 22.88
CA LEU A 213 -10.11 7.43 22.04
C LEU A 213 -10.16 8.75 22.84
N GLN A 214 -10.75 8.75 24.01
CA GLN A 214 -10.81 9.92 24.89
C GLN A 214 -9.41 10.46 25.22
N LYS A 215 -8.47 9.55 25.55
CA LYS A 215 -7.07 9.92 25.78
C LYS A 215 -6.38 10.49 24.54
N ALA A 216 -6.70 10.00 23.37
CA ALA A 216 -6.16 10.56 22.13
C ALA A 216 -6.74 11.96 21.87
N ILE A 217 -8.06 12.13 21.96
CA ILE A 217 -8.74 13.41 21.74
C ILE A 217 -8.23 14.48 22.71
N SER A 218 -8.05 14.15 24.00
CA SER A 218 -7.54 15.11 24.99
C SER A 218 -6.10 15.60 24.75
N ARG A 219 -5.38 14.97 23.82
CA ARG A 219 -4.02 15.34 23.45
C ARG A 219 -3.94 16.15 22.15
N ILE A 220 -5.06 16.37 21.50
CA ILE A 220 -5.10 17.19 20.28
C ILE A 220 -4.74 18.62 20.65
N ILE A 221 -3.72 19.15 19.96
CA ILE A 221 -3.35 20.55 20.10
C ILE A 221 -4.42 21.40 19.41
N THR A 222 -5.18 22.15 20.19
CA THR A 222 -6.13 23.12 19.66
C THR A 222 -5.49 24.51 19.71
N ASN A 223 -5.46 25.20 18.57
CA ASN A 223 -5.12 26.61 18.56
C ASN A 223 -6.31 27.36 19.17
N SER A 224 -6.16 27.88 20.38
CA SER A 224 -7.00 28.98 20.85
C SER A 224 -6.55 30.23 20.08
N LEU A 225 -7.11 30.45 18.91
CA LEU A 225 -7.12 31.78 18.33
C LEU A 225 -8.20 32.55 19.11
N GLU A 226 -7.76 33.41 20.02
CA GLU A 226 -8.56 34.52 20.51
C GLU A 226 -8.79 35.53 19.38
#